data_950d7d6ea6e1a6c0e53aff91a90ec411
#
_entry.id   950d7d6ea6e1a6c0e53aff91a90ec411
#
_cell.length_a   1.000
_cell.length_b   1.000
_cell.length_c   1.000
_cell.angle_alpha   90.00
_cell.angle_beta   90.00
_cell.angle_gamma   90.00
#
_symmetry.space_group_name_H-M   'P 1'
#
loop_
_entity.id
_entity.type
_entity.pdbx_description
1 polymer ?
#
loop_
_entity_poly.entity_id
_entity_poly.type
_entity_poly.pdbx_seq_one_letter_code
_entity_poly.pdbx_strand_id
1 'polypeptide(L)'
;MGTKKGYLWAIGVWSAGACMHALCGIVTEQYVGLHSAAELMAATGDVVVVLATVSMYCFLAARCILALGEAGNFPAAIKVTAEYFPKKDRAYATSIFNAGASIGALIAPVSIPLIAKAWGWEMAFIVIGALGFVWMGMWVFMYDAPSKSKHVNKAELDYIEQDKYEEGAAPVIEEVKEEKKMSFLQCFTYKQTWAFAAGKFMTDGVWWSVSYTHLRAHETLAIS
;
A
#
# COMPACT_ATOMS: atom_id res chain seq x y z
N MET A 1 -2.27 10.57 -15.69
CA MET A 1 -1.46 9.34 -15.79
C MET A 1 -2.40 8.17 -16.04
N GLY A 2 -2.08 7.25 -16.97
CA GLY A 2 -2.88 6.02 -17.15
C GLY A 2 -2.72 5.08 -15.96
N THR A 3 -3.68 4.17 -15.75
CA THR A 3 -3.75 3.23 -14.61
C THR A 3 -2.46 2.41 -14.47
N LYS A 4 -1.91 1.89 -15.58
CA LYS A 4 -0.64 1.13 -15.58
C LYS A 4 0.51 1.92 -14.93
N LYS A 5 0.73 3.15 -15.36
CA LYS A 5 1.82 3.99 -14.87
C LYS A 5 1.58 4.49 -13.45
N GLY A 6 0.34 4.86 -13.12
CA GLY A 6 -0.01 5.32 -11.77
C GLY A 6 0.22 4.25 -10.71
N TYR A 7 -0.18 3.02 -11.00
CA TYR A 7 0.02 1.90 -10.09
C TYR A 7 1.51 1.54 -9.94
N LEU A 8 2.28 1.53 -11.05
CA LEU A 8 3.73 1.33 -10.99
C LEU A 8 4.43 2.37 -10.11
N TRP A 9 4.06 3.63 -10.22
CA TRP A 9 4.60 4.68 -9.37
C TRP A 9 4.27 4.45 -7.90
N ALA A 10 3.03 4.12 -7.57
CA ALA A 10 2.61 3.86 -6.20
C ALA A 10 3.42 2.71 -5.57
N ILE A 11 3.52 1.57 -6.26
CA ILE A 11 4.27 0.42 -5.76
C ILE A 11 5.78 0.67 -5.75
N GLY A 12 6.31 1.35 -6.77
CA GLY A 12 7.73 1.70 -6.81
C GLY A 12 8.15 2.56 -5.62
N VAL A 13 7.38 3.60 -5.30
CA VAL A 13 7.64 4.46 -4.14
C VAL A 13 7.45 3.69 -2.84
N TRP A 14 6.40 2.85 -2.73
CA TRP A 14 6.16 2.00 -1.58
C TRP A 14 7.31 1.01 -1.33
N SER A 15 7.76 0.30 -2.37
CA SER A 15 8.86 -0.67 -2.29
C SER A 15 10.19 0.00 -1.96
N ALA A 16 10.47 1.16 -2.56
CA ALA A 16 11.65 1.96 -2.23
C ALA A 16 11.62 2.42 -0.77
N GLY A 17 10.48 2.92 -0.29
CA GLY A 17 10.28 3.29 1.11
C GLY A 17 10.50 2.11 2.06
N ALA A 18 10.05 0.90 1.70
CA ALA A 18 10.31 -0.30 2.48
C ALA A 18 11.82 -0.60 2.57
N CYS A 19 12.53 -0.59 1.44
CA CYS A 19 13.99 -0.80 1.43
C CYS A 19 14.75 0.28 2.20
N MET A 20 14.27 1.54 2.17
CA MET A 20 14.90 2.63 2.92
C MET A 20 14.89 2.40 4.44
N HIS A 21 13.91 1.68 4.99
CA HIS A 21 13.91 1.33 6.40
C HIS A 21 15.14 0.49 6.78
N ALA A 22 15.59 -0.40 5.90
CA ALA A 22 16.81 -1.18 6.13
C ALA A 22 18.06 -0.28 6.21
N LEU A 23 18.09 0.82 5.47
CA LEU A 23 19.23 1.74 5.49
C LEU A 23 19.25 2.63 6.75
N CYS A 24 18.13 2.80 7.45
CA CYS A 24 18.04 3.64 8.63
C CYS A 24 19.02 3.21 9.74
N GLY A 25 19.20 1.90 9.93
CA GLY A 25 20.17 1.35 10.87
C GLY A 25 21.59 1.78 10.52
N ILE A 26 21.99 1.50 9.28
CA ILE A 26 23.34 1.83 8.77
C ILE A 26 23.64 3.33 8.88
N VAL A 27 22.69 4.17 8.46
CA VAL A 27 22.85 5.64 8.55
C VAL A 27 23.00 6.10 10.00
N THR A 28 22.22 5.54 10.92
CA THR A 28 22.27 5.87 12.33
C THR A 28 23.60 5.46 12.96
N GLU A 29 24.05 4.23 12.69
CA GLU A 29 25.34 3.70 13.16
C GLU A 29 26.53 4.54 12.67
N GLN A 30 26.54 4.88 11.39
CA GLN A 30 27.58 5.74 10.80
C GLN A 30 27.59 7.14 11.38
N TYR A 31 26.41 7.73 11.62
CA TYR A 31 26.31 9.08 12.18
C TYR A 31 26.79 9.16 13.62
N VAL A 32 26.47 8.16 14.43
CA VAL A 32 26.84 8.10 15.85
C VAL A 32 28.25 7.54 16.03
N GLY A 33 28.83 6.89 15.02
CA GLY A 33 30.17 6.29 15.07
C GLY A 33 30.24 5.00 15.89
N LEU A 34 29.11 4.32 16.09
CA LEU A 34 29.00 3.03 16.75
C LEU A 34 28.78 1.95 15.68
N HIS A 35 29.71 0.98 15.61
CA HIS A 35 29.71 -0.01 14.52
C HIS A 35 29.46 -1.44 14.97
N SER A 36 29.27 -1.67 16.26
CA SER A 36 28.99 -3.00 16.80
C SER A 36 27.77 -3.04 17.70
N ALA A 37 27.04 -4.16 17.68
CA ALA A 37 25.89 -4.37 18.55
C ALA A 37 26.27 -4.27 20.04
N ALA A 38 27.49 -4.64 20.40
CA ALA A 38 28.01 -4.51 21.76
C ALA A 38 28.20 -3.05 22.18
N GLU A 39 28.72 -2.22 21.28
CA GLU A 39 28.87 -0.78 21.51
C GLU A 39 27.52 -0.08 21.62
N LEU A 40 26.55 -0.45 20.76
CA LEU A 40 25.17 0.06 20.82
C LEU A 40 24.49 -0.30 22.16
N MET A 41 24.69 -1.52 22.65
CA MET A 41 24.12 -1.95 23.94
C MET A 41 24.84 -1.32 25.14
N ALA A 42 26.11 -0.97 25.01
CA ALA A 42 26.90 -0.32 26.06
C ALA A 42 26.76 1.21 26.05
N ALA A 43 26.11 1.78 25.04
CA ALA A 43 25.91 3.22 24.91
C ALA A 43 25.08 3.76 26.09
N THR A 44 25.53 4.87 26.69
CA THR A 44 24.86 5.50 27.84
C THR A 44 24.87 7.03 27.70
N GLY A 45 24.00 7.70 28.47
CA GLY A 45 23.95 9.16 28.52
C GLY A 45 23.52 9.81 27.20
N ASP A 46 24.19 10.91 26.83
CA ASP A 46 23.82 11.71 25.65
C ASP A 46 23.93 10.98 24.33
N VAL A 47 24.81 9.98 24.25
CA VAL A 47 24.97 9.16 23.02
C VAL A 47 23.70 8.38 22.69
N VAL A 48 23.02 7.85 23.71
CA VAL A 48 21.72 7.16 23.51
C VAL A 48 20.64 8.11 23.01
N VAL A 49 20.63 9.34 23.52
CA VAL A 49 19.66 10.37 23.09
C VAL A 49 19.90 10.75 21.63
N VAL A 50 21.16 10.93 21.24
CA VAL A 50 21.52 11.23 19.84
C VAL A 50 21.17 10.05 18.93
N LEU A 51 21.53 8.82 19.32
CA LEU A 51 21.22 7.59 18.60
C LEU A 51 19.70 7.47 18.36
N ALA A 52 18.91 7.60 19.41
CA ALA A 52 17.45 7.51 19.36
C ALA A 52 16.85 8.62 18.47
N THR A 53 17.37 9.85 18.58
CA THR A 53 16.87 10.99 17.82
C THR A 53 17.16 10.84 16.32
N VAL A 54 18.39 10.51 15.95
CA VAL A 54 18.77 10.29 14.55
C VAL A 54 18.00 9.12 13.95
N SER A 55 17.93 8.00 14.67
CA SER A 55 17.16 6.83 14.25
C SER A 55 15.68 7.20 14.03
N MET A 56 15.06 7.91 14.97
CA MET A 56 13.67 8.35 14.85
C MET A 56 13.42 9.17 13.58
N TYR A 57 14.29 10.15 13.27
CA TYR A 57 14.12 10.97 12.07
C TYR A 57 14.36 10.18 10.78
N CYS A 58 15.33 9.26 10.75
CA CYS A 58 15.56 8.39 9.60
C CYS A 58 14.34 7.49 9.33
N PHE A 59 13.83 6.82 10.37
CA PHE A 59 12.64 5.99 10.23
C PHE A 59 11.39 6.79 9.89
N LEU A 60 11.22 8.00 10.45
CA LEU A 60 10.13 8.89 10.10
C LEU A 60 10.16 9.28 8.63
N ALA A 61 11.33 9.67 8.12
CA ALA A 61 11.49 10.02 6.71
C ALA A 61 11.18 8.82 5.78
N ALA A 62 11.74 7.64 6.08
CA ALA A 62 11.45 6.42 5.33
C ALA A 62 9.96 6.05 5.38
N ARG A 63 9.31 6.23 6.55
CA ARG A 63 7.87 6.00 6.72
C ARG A 63 7.01 6.97 5.93
N CYS A 64 7.39 8.24 5.85
CA CYS A 64 6.69 9.22 5.01
C CYS A 64 6.75 8.84 3.52
N ILE A 65 7.90 8.41 3.03
CA ILE A 65 8.05 7.96 1.64
C ILE A 65 7.21 6.71 1.39
N LEU A 66 7.26 5.73 2.30
CA LEU A 66 6.45 4.52 2.21
C LEU A 66 4.94 4.84 2.17
N ALA A 67 4.48 5.73 3.06
CA ALA A 67 3.08 6.15 3.14
C ALA A 67 2.60 6.85 1.86
N LEU A 68 3.44 7.64 1.20
CA LEU A 68 3.11 8.25 -0.09
C LEU A 68 2.84 7.21 -1.18
N GLY A 69 3.62 6.13 -1.22
CA GLY A 69 3.39 5.01 -2.13
C GLY A 69 2.13 4.21 -1.75
N GLU A 70 1.95 3.93 -0.47
CA GLU A 70 0.82 3.18 0.07
C GLU A 70 -0.52 3.86 -0.22
N ALA A 71 -0.59 5.18 -0.09
CA ALA A 71 -1.80 5.96 -0.35
C ALA A 71 -2.34 5.81 -1.78
N GLY A 72 -1.47 5.56 -2.77
CA GLY A 72 -1.85 5.32 -4.16
C GLY A 72 -2.29 3.90 -4.48
N ASN A 73 -1.95 2.94 -3.63
CA ASN A 73 -2.09 1.51 -3.92
C ASN A 73 -3.56 1.05 -3.98
N PHE A 74 -4.33 1.35 -2.94
CA PHE A 74 -5.73 0.96 -2.84
C PHE A 74 -6.61 1.62 -3.92
N PRO A 75 -6.54 2.93 -4.16
CA PRO A 75 -7.26 3.57 -5.26
C PRO A 75 -6.90 3.00 -6.64
N ALA A 76 -5.63 2.65 -6.85
CA ALA A 76 -5.21 2.04 -8.10
C ALA A 76 -5.81 0.65 -8.28
N ALA A 77 -5.86 -0.19 -7.23
CA ALA A 77 -6.48 -1.51 -7.26
C ALA A 77 -7.98 -1.43 -7.56
N ILE A 78 -8.70 -0.50 -6.91
CA ILE A 78 -10.13 -0.25 -7.19
C ILE A 78 -10.34 0.19 -8.65
N LYS A 79 -9.45 1.04 -9.16
CA LYS A 79 -9.53 1.49 -10.56
C LYS A 79 -9.32 0.34 -11.53
N VAL A 80 -8.36 -0.53 -11.30
CA VAL A 80 -8.14 -1.74 -12.11
C VAL A 80 -9.38 -2.65 -12.08
N THR A 81 -9.97 -2.85 -10.90
CA THR A 81 -11.22 -3.60 -10.77
C THR A 81 -12.35 -2.96 -11.58
N ALA A 82 -12.45 -1.64 -11.57
CA ALA A 82 -13.47 -0.92 -12.36
C ALA A 82 -13.22 -0.99 -13.88
N GLU A 83 -11.97 -1.19 -14.32
CA GLU A 83 -11.60 -1.33 -15.73
C GLU A 83 -11.85 -2.75 -16.28
N TYR A 84 -11.74 -3.79 -15.43
CA TYR A 84 -11.85 -5.19 -15.84
C TYR A 84 -13.18 -5.86 -15.48
N PHE A 85 -13.98 -5.25 -14.61
CA PHE A 85 -15.23 -5.83 -14.14
C PHE A 85 -16.42 -4.88 -14.32
N PRO A 86 -17.56 -5.37 -14.84
CA PRO A 86 -18.80 -4.61 -14.89
C PRO A 86 -19.29 -4.29 -13.47
N LYS A 87 -20.14 -3.25 -13.32
CA LYS A 87 -20.63 -2.76 -12.01
C LYS A 87 -21.15 -3.88 -11.09
N LYS A 88 -21.86 -4.85 -11.66
CA LYS A 88 -22.45 -5.98 -10.92
C LYS A 88 -21.41 -6.89 -10.25
N ASP A 89 -20.21 -7.04 -10.82
CA ASP A 89 -19.18 -7.98 -10.35
C ASP A 89 -18.07 -7.30 -9.56
N ARG A 90 -18.02 -5.95 -9.53
CA ARG A 90 -16.96 -5.18 -8.84
C ARG A 90 -16.87 -5.48 -7.36
N ALA A 91 -18.02 -5.68 -6.70
CA ALA A 91 -18.05 -6.00 -5.27
C ALA A 91 -17.38 -7.37 -5.00
N TYR A 92 -17.66 -8.37 -5.84
CA TYR A 92 -17.04 -9.69 -5.75
C TYR A 92 -15.53 -9.63 -6.02
N ALA A 93 -15.10 -8.99 -7.09
CA ALA A 93 -13.69 -8.81 -7.40
C ALA A 93 -12.94 -8.06 -6.28
N THR A 94 -13.55 -7.01 -5.72
CA THR A 94 -13.01 -6.26 -4.58
C THR A 94 -12.86 -7.14 -3.34
N SER A 95 -13.81 -8.03 -3.06
CA SER A 95 -13.72 -8.96 -1.93
C SER A 95 -12.57 -9.96 -2.06
N ILE A 96 -12.29 -10.42 -3.28
CA ILE A 96 -11.18 -11.34 -3.55
C ILE A 96 -9.82 -10.66 -3.25
N PHE A 97 -9.60 -9.45 -3.73
CA PHE A 97 -8.31 -8.81 -3.45
C PHE A 97 -8.17 -8.38 -1.98
N ASN A 98 -9.28 -8.05 -1.29
CA ASN A 98 -9.27 -7.82 0.15
C ASN A 98 -8.95 -9.10 0.95
N ALA A 99 -9.42 -10.25 0.49
CA ALA A 99 -9.03 -11.54 1.08
C ALA A 99 -7.50 -11.76 0.99
N GLY A 100 -6.87 -11.35 -0.11
CA GLY A 100 -5.41 -11.36 -0.25
C GLY A 100 -4.69 -10.52 0.83
N ALA A 101 -5.21 -9.35 1.17
CA ALA A 101 -4.68 -8.52 2.25
C ALA A 101 -4.80 -9.22 3.62
N SER A 102 -5.92 -9.91 3.88
CA SER A 102 -6.12 -10.69 5.10
C SER A 102 -5.15 -11.86 5.21
N ILE A 103 -4.89 -12.57 4.10
CA ILE A 103 -3.89 -13.64 4.04
C ILE A 103 -2.49 -13.07 4.35
N GLY A 104 -2.14 -11.93 3.76
CA GLY A 104 -0.89 -11.23 4.05
C GLY A 104 -0.74 -10.89 5.53
N ALA A 105 -1.80 -10.40 6.17
CA ALA A 105 -1.82 -10.08 7.60
C ALA A 105 -1.63 -11.31 8.50
N LEU A 106 -2.01 -12.51 8.05
CA LEU A 106 -1.77 -13.77 8.77
C LEU A 106 -0.34 -14.29 8.56
N ILE A 107 0.22 -14.13 7.37
CA ILE A 107 1.56 -14.64 7.04
C ILE A 107 2.66 -13.74 7.60
N ALA A 108 2.48 -12.42 7.59
CA ALA A 108 3.51 -11.46 7.98
C ALA A 108 4.01 -11.64 9.44
N PRO A 109 3.15 -11.81 10.46
CA PRO A 109 3.62 -12.01 11.84
C PRO A 109 4.46 -13.28 12.05
N VAL A 110 4.32 -14.26 11.19
CA VAL A 110 5.11 -15.50 11.25
C VAL A 110 6.40 -15.37 10.45
N SER A 111 6.31 -14.87 9.21
CA SER A 111 7.45 -14.83 8.28
C SER A 111 8.48 -13.74 8.65
N ILE A 112 8.02 -12.56 9.06
CA ILE A 112 8.92 -11.42 9.34
C ILE A 112 9.86 -11.71 10.52
N PRO A 113 9.40 -12.21 11.69
CA PRO A 113 10.29 -12.58 12.79
C PRO A 113 11.27 -13.69 12.43
N LEU A 114 10.87 -14.67 11.61
CA LEU A 114 11.76 -15.74 11.15
C LEU A 114 12.89 -15.18 10.28
N ILE A 115 12.58 -14.29 9.35
CA ILE A 115 13.58 -13.60 8.51
C ILE A 115 14.50 -12.75 9.39
N ALA A 116 13.94 -11.97 10.30
CA ALA A 116 14.70 -11.11 11.19
C ALA A 116 15.64 -11.91 12.11
N LYS A 117 15.20 -13.06 12.60
CA LYS A 117 16.04 -13.97 13.43
C LYS A 117 17.16 -14.62 12.62
N ALA A 118 16.92 -14.97 11.35
CA ALA A 118 17.89 -15.67 10.53
C ALA A 118 18.94 -14.72 9.90
N TRP A 119 18.54 -13.52 9.46
CA TRP A 119 19.38 -12.63 8.65
C TRP A 119 19.44 -11.18 9.14
N GLY A 120 18.83 -10.86 10.27
CA GLY A 120 18.72 -9.50 10.78
C GLY A 120 17.42 -8.82 10.38
N TRP A 121 17.05 -7.80 11.15
CA TRP A 121 15.79 -7.07 10.95
C TRP A 121 15.79 -6.26 9.63
N GLU A 122 16.95 -5.79 9.18
CA GLU A 122 17.13 -5.06 7.92
C GLU A 122 16.71 -5.91 6.72
N MET A 123 17.06 -7.20 6.76
CA MET A 123 16.71 -8.13 5.68
C MET A 123 15.20 -8.33 5.55
N ALA A 124 14.44 -8.22 6.63
CA ALA A 124 12.98 -8.29 6.56
C ALA A 124 12.42 -7.16 5.67
N PHE A 125 12.91 -5.94 5.82
CA PHE A 125 12.52 -4.81 4.98
C PHE A 125 12.98 -4.94 3.53
N ILE A 126 14.19 -5.44 3.31
CA ILE A 126 14.74 -5.68 1.97
C ILE A 126 13.92 -6.74 1.23
N VAL A 127 13.60 -7.85 1.89
CA VAL A 127 12.80 -8.93 1.29
C VAL A 127 11.39 -8.43 0.90
N ILE A 128 10.73 -7.70 1.79
CA ILE A 128 9.40 -7.16 1.51
C ILE A 128 9.46 -6.12 0.37
N GLY A 129 10.43 -5.22 0.38
CA GLY A 129 10.64 -4.27 -0.70
C GLY A 129 10.96 -4.95 -2.04
N ALA A 130 11.80 -5.97 -2.02
CA ALA A 130 12.14 -6.76 -3.21
C ALA A 130 10.93 -7.48 -3.80
N LEU A 131 10.05 -8.06 -2.97
CA LEU A 131 8.78 -8.65 -3.42
C LEU A 131 7.91 -7.62 -4.14
N GLY A 132 7.87 -6.38 -3.68
CA GLY A 132 7.18 -5.30 -4.36
C GLY A 132 7.76 -4.99 -5.75
N PHE A 133 9.08 -4.99 -5.90
CA PHE A 133 9.73 -4.82 -7.21
C PHE A 133 9.50 -6.01 -8.15
N VAL A 134 9.49 -7.25 -7.62
CA VAL A 134 9.12 -8.44 -8.40
C VAL A 134 7.67 -8.33 -8.90
N TRP A 135 6.74 -7.94 -8.01
CA TRP A 135 5.35 -7.70 -8.39
C TRP A 135 5.23 -6.61 -9.47
N MET A 136 6.02 -5.54 -9.35
CA MET A 136 6.08 -4.45 -10.33
C MET A 136 6.51 -4.95 -11.70
N GLY A 137 7.52 -5.83 -11.74
CA GLY A 137 7.94 -6.51 -12.97
C GLY A 137 6.79 -7.33 -13.58
N MET A 138 6.12 -8.16 -12.79
CA MET A 138 4.95 -8.92 -13.25
C MET A 138 3.86 -7.99 -13.79
N TRP A 139 3.56 -6.90 -13.11
CA TRP A 139 2.56 -5.93 -13.54
C TRP A 139 2.86 -5.31 -14.91
N VAL A 140 4.11 -4.96 -15.18
CA VAL A 140 4.51 -4.41 -16.49
C VAL A 140 4.20 -5.36 -17.63
N PHE A 141 4.41 -6.66 -17.43
CA PHE A 141 4.20 -7.68 -18.46
C PHE A 141 2.76 -8.16 -18.56
N MET A 142 2.03 -8.21 -17.44
CA MET A 142 0.70 -8.82 -17.38
C MET A 142 -0.44 -7.81 -17.57
N TYR A 143 -0.26 -6.56 -17.18
CA TYR A 143 -1.34 -5.58 -17.26
C TYR A 143 -1.30 -4.80 -18.57
N ASP A 144 -2.41 -4.89 -19.31
CA ASP A 144 -2.78 -3.98 -20.41
C ASP A 144 -4.24 -3.56 -20.23
N ALA A 145 -4.63 -2.39 -20.79
CA ALA A 145 -6.03 -1.99 -20.73
C ALA A 145 -6.90 -3.04 -21.48
N PRO A 146 -8.12 -3.38 -20.99
CA PRO A 146 -8.96 -4.43 -21.60
C PRO A 146 -9.10 -4.32 -23.12
N SER A 147 -9.31 -3.10 -23.62
CA SER A 147 -9.43 -2.81 -25.07
C SER A 147 -8.13 -3.01 -25.87
N LYS A 148 -6.97 -3.11 -25.21
CA LYS A 148 -5.65 -3.29 -25.83
C LYS A 148 -5.02 -4.64 -25.49
N SER A 149 -5.62 -5.39 -24.57
CA SER A 149 -5.13 -6.68 -24.13
C SER A 149 -5.29 -7.72 -25.21
N LYS A 150 -4.21 -8.47 -25.49
CA LYS A 150 -4.24 -9.60 -26.40
C LYS A 150 -4.93 -10.84 -25.81
N HIS A 151 -5.14 -10.84 -24.50
CA HIS A 151 -5.71 -11.96 -23.76
C HIS A 151 -7.23 -11.86 -23.60
N VAL A 152 -7.81 -10.70 -23.84
CA VAL A 152 -9.26 -10.45 -23.75
C VAL A 152 -9.88 -10.69 -25.12
N ASN A 153 -10.81 -11.64 -25.21
CA ASN A 153 -11.54 -11.90 -26.43
C ASN A 153 -12.72 -10.91 -26.60
N LYS A 154 -13.34 -10.89 -27.79
CA LYS A 154 -14.41 -9.94 -28.09
C LYS A 154 -15.62 -10.12 -27.16
N ALA A 155 -16.01 -11.34 -26.83
CA ALA A 155 -17.15 -11.62 -25.94
C ALA A 155 -16.85 -11.16 -24.49
N GLU A 156 -15.62 -11.33 -24.02
CA GLU A 156 -15.18 -10.81 -22.73
C GLU A 156 -15.16 -9.28 -22.71
N LEU A 157 -14.70 -8.65 -23.79
CA LEU A 157 -14.70 -7.19 -23.89
C LEU A 157 -16.12 -6.64 -23.85
N ASP A 158 -17.04 -7.25 -24.61
CA ASP A 158 -18.46 -6.86 -24.61
C ASP A 158 -19.08 -7.05 -23.20
N TYR A 159 -18.69 -8.10 -22.48
CA TYR A 159 -19.11 -8.32 -21.10
C TYR A 159 -18.56 -7.28 -20.13
N ILE A 160 -17.29 -6.93 -20.24
CA ILE A 160 -16.65 -5.88 -19.40
C ILE A 160 -17.31 -4.52 -19.66
N GLU A 161 -17.64 -4.24 -20.91
CA GLU A 161 -18.20 -2.94 -21.35
C GLU A 161 -19.73 -2.89 -21.32
N GLN A 162 -20.42 -3.94 -20.85
CA GLN A 162 -21.89 -4.01 -20.84
C GLN A 162 -22.55 -2.81 -20.15
N ASP A 163 -21.93 -2.27 -19.09
CA ASP A 163 -22.44 -1.09 -18.40
C ASP A 163 -22.48 0.18 -19.28
N LYS A 164 -21.67 0.23 -20.33
CA LYS A 164 -21.68 1.35 -21.28
C LYS A 164 -22.88 1.30 -22.22
N TYR A 165 -23.43 0.07 -22.44
CA TYR A 165 -24.58 -0.15 -23.29
C TYR A 165 -25.92 -0.10 -22.54
N GLU A 166 -25.93 -0.42 -21.23
CA GLU A 166 -27.14 -0.38 -20.39
C GLU A 166 -27.60 1.03 -20.02
N GLU A 167 -26.75 2.05 -20.10
CA GLU A 167 -27.12 3.44 -19.82
C GLU A 167 -27.95 4.10 -20.95
N GLY A 168 -28.48 3.32 -21.91
CA GLY A 168 -29.59 3.71 -22.81
C GLY A 168 -29.29 4.88 -23.74
N ALA A 169 -28.05 5.18 -24.01
CA ALA A 169 -27.66 6.15 -25.00
C ALA A 169 -27.46 5.44 -26.34
N ALA A 170 -28.22 5.89 -27.37
CA ALA A 170 -27.81 5.77 -28.76
C ALA A 170 -26.32 5.99 -28.91
N PRO A 171 -25.66 5.43 -29.96
CA PRO A 171 -24.23 5.58 -30.15
C PRO A 171 -23.91 7.06 -30.26
N VAL A 172 -23.71 7.69 -29.11
CA VAL A 172 -23.11 9.01 -29.07
C VAL A 172 -21.66 8.69 -29.46
N ILE A 173 -21.29 9.09 -30.66
CA ILE A 173 -19.93 9.42 -30.98
C ILE A 173 -19.54 10.46 -29.92
N GLU A 174 -19.23 10.01 -28.74
CA GLU A 174 -18.62 10.85 -27.73
C GLU A 174 -17.24 11.20 -28.31
N GLU A 175 -17.20 12.36 -28.99
CA GLU A 175 -16.08 13.25 -28.78
C GLU A 175 -15.75 13.08 -27.30
N VAL A 176 -14.54 12.58 -27.00
CA VAL A 176 -13.98 12.49 -25.66
C VAL A 176 -14.08 13.89 -25.06
N LYS A 177 -15.27 14.25 -24.54
CA LYS A 177 -15.38 15.36 -23.61
C LYS A 177 -14.45 14.97 -22.50
N GLU A 178 -13.25 15.57 -22.51
CA GLU A 178 -12.35 15.52 -21.37
C GLU A 178 -13.22 15.72 -20.13
N GLU A 179 -13.48 14.63 -19.39
CA GLU A 179 -14.14 14.72 -18.09
C GLU A 179 -13.36 15.80 -17.36
N LYS A 180 -14.00 16.91 -17.11
CA LYS A 180 -13.41 18.07 -16.47
C LYS A 180 -12.80 17.56 -15.16
N LYS A 181 -11.49 17.36 -15.18
CA LYS A 181 -10.76 16.78 -14.05
C LYS A 181 -11.08 17.61 -12.83
N MET A 182 -11.89 17.06 -11.95
CA MET A 182 -12.25 17.71 -10.70
C MET A 182 -10.98 17.98 -9.91
N SER A 183 -10.77 19.23 -9.53
CA SER A 183 -9.63 19.58 -8.66
C SER A 183 -9.82 18.91 -7.30
N PHE A 184 -8.72 18.46 -6.71
CA PHE A 184 -8.73 17.89 -5.37
C PHE A 184 -9.46 18.77 -4.35
N LEU A 185 -9.29 20.08 -4.43
CA LEU A 185 -9.98 21.05 -3.55
C LEU A 185 -11.49 21.07 -3.77
N GLN A 186 -11.98 20.81 -4.98
CA GLN A 186 -13.42 20.74 -5.25
C GLN A 186 -14.08 19.54 -4.58
N CYS A 187 -13.33 18.47 -4.28
CA CYS A 187 -13.88 17.33 -3.56
C CYS A 187 -14.37 17.71 -2.15
N PHE A 188 -13.75 18.69 -1.50
CA PHE A 188 -14.15 19.17 -0.17
C PHE A 188 -15.43 19.99 -0.15
N THR A 189 -15.95 20.42 -1.30
CA THR A 189 -17.24 21.13 -1.39
C THR A 189 -18.44 20.19 -1.33
N TYR A 190 -18.23 18.88 -1.52
CA TYR A 190 -19.31 17.91 -1.50
C TYR A 190 -19.57 17.37 -0.09
N LYS A 191 -20.82 17.43 0.36
CA LYS A 191 -21.25 16.90 1.68
C LYS A 191 -20.95 15.41 1.83
N GLN A 192 -21.03 14.63 0.74
CA GLN A 192 -20.73 13.21 0.69
C GLN A 192 -19.27 12.92 1.07
N THR A 193 -18.33 13.79 0.64
CA THR A 193 -16.91 13.65 0.99
C THR A 193 -16.71 13.73 2.50
N TRP A 194 -17.37 14.68 3.16
CA TRP A 194 -17.29 14.84 4.61
C TRP A 194 -17.98 13.71 5.36
N ALA A 195 -19.13 13.24 4.87
CA ALA A 195 -19.80 12.09 5.46
C ALA A 195 -18.94 10.82 5.39
N PHE A 196 -18.30 10.59 4.23
CA PHE A 196 -17.37 9.46 4.06
C PHE A 196 -16.12 9.60 4.94
N ALA A 197 -15.53 10.80 4.99
CA ALA A 197 -14.34 11.07 5.80
C ALA A 197 -14.63 10.88 7.30
N ALA A 198 -15.77 11.38 7.79
CA ALA A 198 -16.20 11.21 9.19
C ALA A 198 -16.47 9.73 9.51
N GLY A 199 -17.18 9.01 8.64
CA GLY A 199 -17.44 7.59 8.78
C GLY A 199 -16.14 6.78 8.85
N LYS A 200 -15.20 7.05 7.96
CA LYS A 200 -13.89 6.38 7.91
C LYS A 200 -13.06 6.69 9.16
N PHE A 201 -13.02 7.96 9.58
CA PHE A 201 -12.31 8.37 10.79
C PHE A 201 -12.82 7.63 12.04
N MET A 202 -14.14 7.52 12.20
CA MET A 202 -14.73 6.82 13.34
C MET A 202 -14.45 5.31 13.28
N THR A 203 -14.60 4.70 12.12
CA THR A 203 -14.40 3.26 11.93
C THR A 203 -12.93 2.85 12.13
N ASP A 204 -11.99 3.61 11.57
CA ASP A 204 -10.56 3.29 11.69
C ASP A 204 -10.07 3.49 13.13
N GLY A 205 -10.56 4.52 13.84
CA GLY A 205 -10.25 4.71 15.25
C GLY A 205 -10.65 3.50 16.12
N VAL A 206 -11.86 2.95 15.91
CA VAL A 206 -12.32 1.74 16.59
C VAL A 206 -11.48 0.52 16.19
N TRP A 207 -11.21 0.34 14.89
CA TRP A 207 -10.43 -0.79 14.40
C TRP A 207 -9.02 -0.83 15.03
N TRP A 208 -8.32 0.29 15.04
CA TRP A 208 -7.00 0.39 15.65
C TRP A 208 -7.04 0.17 17.16
N SER A 209 -8.02 0.75 17.85
CA SER A 209 -8.19 0.57 19.28
C SER A 209 -8.39 -0.91 19.66
N VAL A 210 -9.29 -1.61 18.95
CA VAL A 210 -9.55 -3.05 19.18
C VAL A 210 -8.31 -3.88 18.86
N SER A 211 -7.61 -3.61 17.75
CA SER A 211 -6.43 -4.35 17.35
C SER A 211 -5.29 -4.23 18.39
N TYR A 212 -5.04 -3.03 18.91
CA TYR A 212 -4.01 -2.82 19.93
C TYR A 212 -4.38 -3.42 21.29
N THR A 213 -5.64 -3.35 21.71
CA THR A 213 -6.06 -3.94 22.98
C THR A 213 -6.03 -5.46 22.93
N HIS A 214 -6.35 -6.05 21.79
CA HIS A 214 -6.30 -7.51 21.62
C HIS A 214 -4.86 -8.03 21.66
N LEU A 215 -3.91 -7.35 21.01
CA LEU A 215 -2.50 -7.71 21.05
C LEU A 215 -1.94 -7.64 22.48
N ARG A 216 -2.22 -6.58 23.22
CA ARG A 216 -1.80 -6.47 24.64
C ARG A 216 -2.41 -7.54 25.54
N ALA A 217 -3.66 -7.92 25.33
CA ALA A 217 -4.29 -8.97 26.12
C ALA A 217 -3.61 -10.34 25.90
N HIS A 218 -3.14 -10.62 24.68
CA HIS A 218 -2.39 -11.85 24.38
C HIS A 218 -0.98 -11.84 24.95
N GLU A 219 -0.30 -10.69 24.97
CA GLU A 219 1.04 -10.58 25.59
C GLU A 219 0.98 -10.81 27.10
N THR A 220 -0.03 -10.30 27.79
CA THR A 220 -0.20 -10.50 29.24
C THR A 220 -0.54 -11.94 29.60
N LEU A 221 -1.25 -12.68 28.74
CA LEU A 221 -1.55 -14.10 28.93
C LEU A 221 -0.34 -15.01 28.63
N ALA A 222 0.61 -14.58 27.81
CA ALA A 222 1.82 -15.34 27.49
C ALA A 222 2.92 -15.19 28.55
N ILE A 223 2.79 -14.22 29.46
CA ILE A 223 3.77 -13.92 30.53
C ILE A 223 3.29 -14.47 31.90
N SER A 224 2.04 -14.86 32.01
CA SER A 224 1.45 -15.53 33.18
C SER A 224 1.54 -17.04 33.07
#